data_0e8cae878c96bae727c818d4d8985273
#
_entry.id   0e8cae878c96bae727c818d4d8985273
#
_cell.length_a   1.000
_cell.length_b   1.000
_cell.length_c   1.000
_cell.angle_alpha   90.00
_cell.angle_beta   90.00
_cell.angle_gamma   90.00
#
_symmetry.space_group_name_H-M   'P 1'
#
loop_
_entity.id
_entity.type
_entity.pdbx_description
1 polymer ?
#
loop_
_entity_poly.entity_id
_entity_poly.type
_entity_poly.pdbx_seq_one_letter_code
_entity_poly.pdbx_strand_id
1 'polypeptide(L)'
;MILSFYDNKKNGPIILFIHGTASANDIWEEQYKLLNKSDYRIIGIDLRGHGKSLNPGGFCTLEEHSNDLKETLDHIGINSSITIIGHSFGAVLATRFAEKYPDKVCRLLLVSLPARMPKLLLKYYKWFLGKPFEYLKKKLNLILKLPLKKCYKFAISTDLSIIRDILRDSFKWDLLSQVPKIYCPVYLSVGRFDYVALKSMVKKLHKELPNSSYKVFNWASHNCMEDVPAEFNKWVLSVLALPMIHLS
;
A
#
# COMPACT_ATOMS: atom_id res chain seq x y z
N MET A 1 -6.43 -3.42 -16.82
CA MET A 1 -7.89 -3.42 -16.50
C MET A 1 -8.25 -2.22 -15.64
N ILE A 2 -9.49 -1.73 -15.72
CA ILE A 2 -9.95 -0.67 -14.82
C ILE A 2 -10.27 -1.27 -13.46
N LEU A 3 -9.64 -0.73 -12.41
CA LEU A 3 -9.83 -1.13 -11.03
C LEU A 3 -11.07 -0.47 -10.44
N SER A 4 -11.70 -1.11 -9.46
CA SER A 4 -12.71 -0.46 -8.62
C SER A 4 -12.07 0.61 -7.76
N PHE A 5 -12.73 1.76 -7.61
CA PHE A 5 -12.20 2.88 -6.85
C PHE A 5 -13.27 3.67 -6.10
N TYR A 6 -12.85 4.29 -5.02
CA TYR A 6 -13.53 5.39 -4.35
C TYR A 6 -12.97 6.71 -4.90
N ASP A 7 -13.81 7.71 -5.08
CA ASP A 7 -13.42 9.07 -5.48
C ASP A 7 -14.41 10.06 -4.87
N ASN A 8 -13.93 11.00 -4.05
CA ASN A 8 -14.76 12.03 -3.45
C ASN A 8 -15.12 13.19 -4.39
N LYS A 9 -14.62 13.16 -5.64
CA LYS A 9 -14.93 14.09 -6.74
C LYS A 9 -14.60 15.57 -6.47
N LYS A 10 -13.74 15.88 -5.49
CA LYS A 10 -13.29 17.26 -5.26
C LYS A 10 -12.28 17.71 -6.33
N ASN A 11 -12.10 19.03 -6.47
CA ASN A 11 -11.23 19.62 -7.48
C ASN A 11 -9.82 19.98 -6.97
N GLY A 12 -9.48 19.62 -5.72
CA GLY A 12 -8.20 19.96 -5.11
C GLY A 12 -7.05 19.02 -5.49
N PRO A 13 -5.87 19.19 -4.86
CA PRO A 13 -4.73 18.30 -5.08
C PRO A 13 -5.11 16.84 -4.80
N ILE A 14 -4.57 15.94 -5.63
CA ILE A 14 -5.01 14.53 -5.63
C ILE A 14 -4.15 13.71 -4.68
N ILE A 15 -4.82 12.91 -3.84
CA ILE A 15 -4.20 11.90 -3.00
C ILE A 15 -4.76 10.53 -3.40
N LEU A 16 -3.86 9.66 -3.85
CA LEU A 16 -4.17 8.28 -4.18
C LEU A 16 -3.77 7.35 -3.05
N PHE A 17 -4.71 6.53 -2.59
CA PHE A 17 -4.49 5.51 -1.58
C PHE A 17 -4.42 4.11 -2.19
N ILE A 18 -3.35 3.37 -1.87
CA ILE A 18 -3.12 2.01 -2.35
C ILE A 18 -2.95 1.08 -1.13
N HIS A 19 -3.86 0.12 -0.98
CA HIS A 19 -3.83 -0.85 0.12
C HIS A 19 -2.78 -1.95 -0.08
N GLY A 20 -2.53 -2.74 0.96
CA GLY A 20 -1.62 -3.89 0.93
C GLY A 20 -2.27 -5.19 0.43
N THR A 21 -1.47 -6.26 0.37
CA THR A 21 -1.96 -7.62 0.08
C THR A 21 -3.05 -8.02 1.05
N ALA A 22 -4.07 -8.72 0.56
CA ALA A 22 -5.18 -9.21 1.36
C ALA A 22 -5.91 -8.10 2.14
N SER A 23 -6.12 -6.94 1.48
CA SER A 23 -6.80 -5.78 2.02
C SER A 23 -7.77 -5.20 0.97
N ALA A 24 -8.33 -4.02 1.23
CA ALA A 24 -9.17 -3.27 0.29
C ALA A 24 -9.06 -1.77 0.58
N ASN A 25 -9.60 -0.92 -0.28
CA ASN A 25 -9.53 0.53 -0.09
C ASN A 25 -10.18 1.02 1.21
N ASP A 26 -11.15 0.30 1.75
CA ASP A 26 -11.83 0.63 3.03
C ASP A 26 -10.88 0.58 4.25
N ILE A 27 -9.67 0.04 4.14
CA ILE A 27 -8.66 0.10 5.21
C ILE A 27 -8.31 1.56 5.56
N TRP A 28 -8.51 2.49 4.62
CA TRP A 28 -8.20 3.90 4.73
C TRP A 28 -9.38 4.77 5.22
N GLU A 29 -10.46 4.17 5.69
CA GLU A 29 -11.69 4.89 6.08
C GLU A 29 -11.43 6.04 7.06
N GLU A 30 -10.56 5.86 8.06
CA GLU A 30 -10.24 6.92 9.03
C GLU A 30 -9.49 8.10 8.37
N GLN A 31 -8.64 7.82 7.38
CA GLN A 31 -7.95 8.82 6.59
C GLN A 31 -8.93 9.54 5.65
N TYR A 32 -9.87 8.83 5.06
CA TYR A 32 -10.93 9.42 4.23
C TYR A 32 -11.83 10.36 5.05
N LYS A 33 -12.27 9.94 6.25
CA LYS A 33 -13.06 10.79 7.16
C LYS A 33 -12.35 12.10 7.51
N LEU A 34 -11.03 12.02 7.75
CA LEU A 34 -10.22 13.18 8.04
C LEU A 34 -10.09 14.11 6.84
N LEU A 35 -9.60 13.57 5.71
CA LEU A 35 -9.24 14.35 4.54
C LEU A 35 -10.45 14.83 3.74
N ASN A 36 -11.63 14.22 3.89
CA ASN A 36 -12.88 14.73 3.33
C ASN A 36 -13.29 16.09 3.91
N LYS A 37 -12.70 16.51 5.03
CA LYS A 37 -12.92 17.85 5.61
C LYS A 37 -12.02 18.92 4.97
N SER A 38 -11.10 18.55 4.10
CA SER A 38 -10.18 19.43 3.36
C SER A 38 -10.52 19.46 1.87
N ASP A 39 -9.80 20.24 1.07
CA ASP A 39 -10.05 20.39 -0.37
C ASP A 39 -9.40 19.28 -1.23
N TYR A 40 -8.71 18.32 -0.64
CA TYR A 40 -8.07 17.24 -1.40
C TYR A 40 -9.09 16.36 -2.15
N ARG A 41 -8.78 16.06 -3.41
CA ARG A 41 -9.44 14.95 -4.11
C ARG A 41 -8.83 13.64 -3.66
N ILE A 42 -9.65 12.77 -3.10
CA ILE A 42 -9.22 11.49 -2.52
C ILE A 42 -9.66 10.38 -3.46
N ILE A 43 -8.69 9.57 -3.88
CA ILE A 43 -8.93 8.39 -4.68
C ILE A 43 -8.39 7.19 -3.91
N GLY A 44 -9.21 6.18 -3.69
CA GLY A 44 -8.81 4.91 -3.09
C GLY A 44 -9.13 3.77 -4.04
N ILE A 45 -8.15 2.95 -4.39
CA ILE A 45 -8.35 1.84 -5.32
C ILE A 45 -8.44 0.50 -4.58
N ASP A 46 -9.21 -0.42 -5.13
CA ASP A 46 -9.09 -1.84 -4.85
C ASP A 46 -8.17 -2.46 -5.91
N LEU A 47 -7.06 -3.05 -5.49
CA LEU A 47 -6.15 -3.74 -6.43
C LEU A 47 -6.85 -4.95 -7.08
N ARG A 48 -6.37 -5.40 -8.24
CA ARG A 48 -6.93 -6.59 -8.91
C ARG A 48 -7.08 -7.76 -7.93
N GLY A 49 -8.24 -8.41 -7.97
CA GLY A 49 -8.59 -9.53 -7.08
C GLY A 49 -8.80 -9.16 -5.61
N HIS A 50 -8.86 -7.88 -5.27
CA HIS A 50 -9.15 -7.38 -3.94
C HIS A 50 -10.40 -6.51 -3.92
N GLY A 51 -11.06 -6.44 -2.77
CA GLY A 51 -12.24 -5.61 -2.57
C GLY A 51 -13.31 -5.86 -3.63
N LYS A 52 -13.65 -4.82 -4.40
CA LYS A 52 -14.63 -4.87 -5.49
C LYS A 52 -14.00 -5.05 -6.88
N SER A 53 -12.67 -5.06 -6.99
CA SER A 53 -11.99 -5.30 -8.25
C SER A 53 -12.01 -6.79 -8.63
N LEU A 54 -12.28 -7.06 -9.90
CA LEU A 54 -12.32 -8.42 -10.42
C LEU A 54 -10.95 -9.10 -10.30
N ASN A 55 -10.97 -10.43 -10.13
CA ASN A 55 -9.82 -11.27 -10.36
C ASN A 55 -9.85 -11.74 -11.82
N PRO A 56 -8.94 -11.24 -12.68
CA PRO A 56 -8.93 -11.62 -14.10
C PRO A 56 -8.45 -13.06 -14.34
N GLY A 57 -7.99 -13.74 -13.29
CA GLY A 57 -7.31 -15.03 -13.39
C GLY A 57 -5.86 -14.87 -13.90
N GLY A 58 -5.15 -16.02 -13.96
CA GLY A 58 -3.75 -16.04 -14.35
C GLY A 58 -2.79 -15.52 -13.27
N PHE A 59 -1.51 -15.42 -13.61
CA PHE A 59 -0.46 -14.95 -12.71
C PHE A 59 -0.35 -13.41 -12.76
N CYS A 60 -0.51 -12.76 -11.61
CA CYS A 60 -0.46 -11.32 -11.50
C CYS A 60 0.91 -10.85 -11.01
N THR A 61 1.64 -10.13 -11.85
CA THR A 61 2.93 -9.51 -11.54
C THR A 61 2.78 -8.10 -10.98
N LEU A 62 3.84 -7.58 -10.36
CA LEU A 62 3.92 -6.17 -9.94
C LEU A 62 3.73 -5.21 -11.15
N GLU A 63 4.23 -5.62 -12.32
CA GLU A 63 4.11 -4.84 -13.56
C GLU A 63 2.65 -4.74 -14.03
N GLU A 64 1.89 -5.82 -13.95
CA GLU A 64 0.46 -5.82 -14.31
C GLU A 64 -0.35 -4.96 -13.34
N HIS A 65 -0.05 -5.01 -12.02
CA HIS A 65 -0.65 -4.09 -11.06
C HIS A 65 -0.32 -2.62 -11.37
N SER A 66 0.91 -2.33 -11.82
CA SER A 66 1.32 -0.97 -12.21
C SER A 66 0.60 -0.50 -13.46
N ASN A 67 0.39 -1.37 -14.44
CA ASN A 67 -0.36 -1.07 -15.66
C ASN A 67 -1.84 -0.82 -15.36
N ASP A 68 -2.48 -1.64 -14.51
CA ASP A 68 -3.86 -1.42 -14.08
C ASP A 68 -4.04 -0.07 -13.39
N LEU A 69 -3.08 0.28 -12.52
CA LEU A 69 -3.09 1.57 -11.84
C LEU A 69 -3.05 2.72 -12.84
N LYS A 70 -2.12 2.66 -13.82
CA LYS A 70 -1.99 3.68 -14.87
C LYS A 70 -3.26 3.78 -15.71
N GLU A 71 -3.79 2.65 -16.16
CA GLU A 71 -5.00 2.57 -16.97
C GLU A 71 -6.23 3.13 -16.22
N THR A 72 -6.32 2.83 -14.90
CA THR A 72 -7.40 3.37 -14.06
C THR A 72 -7.28 4.89 -13.90
N LEU A 73 -6.07 5.42 -13.63
CA LEU A 73 -5.84 6.86 -13.50
C LEU A 73 -6.17 7.60 -14.80
N ASP A 74 -5.79 7.04 -15.95
CA ASP A 74 -6.13 7.60 -17.27
C ASP A 74 -7.64 7.60 -17.52
N HIS A 75 -8.31 6.48 -17.18
CA HIS A 75 -9.77 6.34 -17.32
C HIS A 75 -10.54 7.40 -16.51
N ILE A 76 -10.08 7.74 -15.33
CA ILE A 76 -10.71 8.77 -14.48
C ILE A 76 -10.19 10.20 -14.76
N GLY A 77 -9.38 10.37 -15.80
CA GLY A 77 -8.90 11.66 -16.29
C GLY A 77 -7.84 12.33 -15.41
N ILE A 78 -7.01 11.55 -14.69
CA ILE A 78 -5.93 12.10 -13.86
C ILE A 78 -4.69 12.38 -14.72
N ASN A 79 -4.51 13.66 -15.07
CA ASN A 79 -3.39 14.12 -15.87
C ASN A 79 -2.31 14.86 -15.06
N SER A 80 -2.64 15.40 -13.89
CA SER A 80 -1.69 16.05 -12.99
C SER A 80 -0.85 15.06 -12.20
N SER A 81 0.26 15.53 -11.64
CA SER A 81 1.02 14.75 -10.67
C SER A 81 0.25 14.61 -9.36
N ILE A 82 0.40 13.47 -8.69
CA ILE A 82 -0.38 13.08 -7.52
C ILE A 82 0.51 12.72 -6.33
N THR A 83 -0.04 12.87 -5.12
CA THR A 83 0.53 12.27 -3.92
C THR A 83 0.03 10.83 -3.81
N ILE A 84 0.90 9.86 -3.60
CA ILE A 84 0.53 8.46 -3.39
C ILE A 84 0.81 8.06 -1.94
N ILE A 85 -0.18 7.48 -1.28
CA ILE A 85 -0.05 6.85 0.04
C ILE A 85 -0.27 5.34 -0.15
N GLY A 86 0.82 4.58 -0.07
CA GLY A 86 0.79 3.13 -0.25
C GLY A 86 1.14 2.37 1.02
N HIS A 87 0.41 1.28 1.31
CA HIS A 87 0.68 0.40 2.44
C HIS A 87 1.19 -0.96 1.97
N SER A 88 2.24 -1.47 2.59
CA SER A 88 2.76 -2.82 2.37
C SER A 88 3.01 -3.10 0.87
N PHE A 89 2.34 -4.04 0.24
CA PHE A 89 2.39 -4.26 -1.22
C PHE A 89 2.04 -3.00 -2.01
N GLY A 90 1.03 -2.24 -1.55
CA GLY A 90 0.69 -0.94 -2.16
C GLY A 90 1.84 0.08 -2.10
N ALA A 91 2.71 0.01 -1.08
CA ALA A 91 3.92 0.83 -1.01
C ALA A 91 4.98 0.37 -2.03
N VAL A 92 5.14 -0.94 -2.25
CA VAL A 92 6.00 -1.48 -3.32
C VAL A 92 5.49 -1.04 -4.69
N LEU A 93 4.18 -1.16 -4.92
CA LEU A 93 3.54 -0.73 -6.17
C LEU A 93 3.70 0.78 -6.40
N ALA A 94 3.50 1.61 -5.36
CA ALA A 94 3.69 3.06 -5.43
C ALA A 94 5.14 3.42 -5.79
N THR A 95 6.12 2.71 -5.22
CA THR A 95 7.54 2.86 -5.55
C THR A 95 7.81 2.53 -7.01
N ARG A 96 7.30 1.39 -7.49
CA ARG A 96 7.44 0.98 -8.90
C ARG A 96 6.75 1.93 -9.85
N PHE A 97 5.57 2.43 -9.48
CA PHE A 97 4.82 3.39 -10.29
C PHE A 97 5.57 4.73 -10.41
N ALA A 98 6.12 5.24 -9.30
CA ALA A 98 6.89 6.49 -9.32
C ALA A 98 8.21 6.38 -10.11
N GLU A 99 8.86 5.20 -10.09
CA GLU A 99 10.04 4.93 -10.90
C GLU A 99 9.70 4.93 -12.40
N LYS A 100 8.57 4.32 -12.77
CA LYS A 100 8.14 4.17 -14.16
C LYS A 100 7.51 5.45 -14.73
N TYR A 101 6.81 6.21 -13.89
CA TYR A 101 6.08 7.42 -14.28
C TYR A 101 6.44 8.61 -13.35
N PRO A 102 7.70 9.08 -13.36
CA PRO A 102 8.18 10.10 -12.42
C PRO A 102 7.38 11.41 -12.48
N ASP A 103 6.93 11.83 -13.65
CA ASP A 103 6.16 13.06 -13.86
C ASP A 103 4.71 12.97 -13.30
N LYS A 104 4.25 11.75 -13.01
CA LYS A 104 2.91 11.51 -12.45
C LYS A 104 2.89 11.51 -10.92
N VAL A 105 4.04 11.59 -10.25
CA VAL A 105 4.10 11.47 -8.79
C VAL A 105 4.90 12.63 -8.20
N CYS A 106 4.23 13.50 -7.43
CA CYS A 106 4.86 14.62 -6.75
C CYS A 106 5.31 14.31 -5.31
N ARG A 107 4.79 13.23 -4.71
CA ARG A 107 5.10 12.83 -3.32
C ARG A 107 4.72 11.38 -3.06
N LEU A 108 5.54 10.66 -2.29
CA LEU A 108 5.26 9.29 -1.82
C LEU A 108 5.21 9.22 -0.30
N LEU A 109 4.15 8.66 0.26
CA LEU A 109 4.07 8.22 1.65
C LEU A 109 4.01 6.68 1.63
N LEU A 110 5.10 6.04 2.03
CA LEU A 110 5.28 4.58 1.97
C LEU A 110 5.16 3.99 3.37
N VAL A 111 4.03 3.38 3.64
CA VAL A 111 3.65 2.85 4.96
C VAL A 111 3.99 1.37 5.03
N SER A 112 4.80 0.99 6.01
CA SER A 112 5.18 -0.43 6.23
C SER A 112 5.69 -1.10 4.95
N LEU A 113 6.58 -0.40 4.22
CA LEU A 113 7.17 -0.88 2.96
C LEU A 113 8.09 -2.08 3.21
N PRO A 114 7.78 -3.29 2.71
CA PRO A 114 8.68 -4.43 2.78
C PRO A 114 9.78 -4.29 1.72
N ALA A 115 10.83 -3.51 2.03
CA ALA A 115 11.92 -3.22 1.09
C ALA A 115 12.66 -4.47 0.58
N ARG A 116 12.60 -5.56 1.34
CA ARG A 116 13.06 -6.91 0.97
C ARG A 116 12.26 -7.93 1.76
N MET A 117 11.77 -8.97 1.11
CA MET A 117 11.13 -10.08 1.81
C MET A 117 12.18 -11.07 2.32
N PRO A 118 12.29 -11.29 3.66
CA PRO A 118 13.21 -12.30 4.20
C PRO A 118 12.86 -13.69 3.65
N LYS A 119 13.86 -14.42 3.14
CA LYS A 119 13.66 -15.75 2.53
C LYS A 119 12.94 -16.74 3.46
N LEU A 120 13.23 -16.69 4.76
CA LEU A 120 12.58 -17.56 5.76
C LEU A 120 11.09 -17.20 5.93
N LEU A 121 10.77 -15.92 6.02
CA LEU A 121 9.38 -15.44 6.13
C LEU A 121 8.57 -15.83 4.89
N LEU A 122 9.16 -15.69 3.73
CA LEU A 122 8.55 -16.07 2.47
C LEU A 122 8.32 -17.59 2.35
N LYS A 123 9.27 -18.42 2.83
CA LYS A 123 9.08 -19.87 2.92
C LYS A 123 7.95 -20.25 3.86
N TYR A 124 7.86 -19.57 5.01
CA TYR A 124 6.77 -19.74 5.96
C TYR A 124 5.41 -19.35 5.35
N TYR A 125 5.31 -18.21 4.69
CA TYR A 125 4.07 -17.79 4.02
C TYR A 125 3.64 -18.76 2.91
N LYS A 126 4.57 -19.26 2.10
CA LYS A 126 4.27 -20.28 1.08
C LYS A 126 3.68 -21.55 1.67
N TRP A 127 4.26 -22.01 2.79
CA TRP A 127 3.74 -23.17 3.51
C TRP A 127 2.38 -22.87 4.16
N PHE A 128 2.27 -21.76 4.86
CA PHE A 128 1.06 -21.36 5.60
C PHE A 128 -0.14 -21.12 4.67
N LEU A 129 0.04 -20.46 3.55
CA LEU A 129 -1.01 -20.20 2.55
C LEU A 129 -1.40 -21.43 1.72
N GLY A 130 -0.80 -22.57 2.00
CA GLY A 130 -1.23 -23.86 1.50
C GLY A 130 -2.43 -24.42 2.27
N LYS A 131 -2.47 -25.76 2.43
CA LYS A 131 -3.55 -26.49 3.12
C LYS A 131 -3.90 -25.96 4.52
N PRO A 132 -2.92 -25.56 5.41
CA PRO A 132 -3.24 -25.01 6.72
C PRO A 132 -4.17 -23.80 6.69
N PHE A 133 -3.91 -22.84 5.78
CA PHE A 133 -4.73 -21.64 5.69
C PHE A 133 -6.12 -21.90 5.08
N GLU A 134 -6.22 -22.79 4.11
CA GLU A 134 -7.52 -23.21 3.55
C GLU A 134 -8.41 -23.86 4.61
N TYR A 135 -7.83 -24.73 5.44
CA TYR A 135 -8.55 -25.33 6.56
C TYR A 135 -8.96 -24.28 7.60
N LEU A 136 -8.05 -23.39 7.97
CA LEU A 136 -8.30 -22.32 8.92
C LEU A 136 -9.34 -21.32 8.39
N LYS A 137 -9.31 -20.97 7.11
CA LYS A 137 -10.26 -20.08 6.46
C LYS A 137 -11.69 -20.62 6.54
N LYS A 138 -11.90 -21.94 6.34
CA LYS A 138 -13.20 -22.59 6.52
C LYS A 138 -13.73 -22.46 7.94
N LYS A 139 -12.87 -22.57 8.97
CA LYS A 139 -13.25 -22.36 10.39
C LYS A 139 -13.43 -20.90 10.76
N LEU A 140 -12.60 -19.98 10.21
CA LEU A 140 -12.66 -18.56 10.48
C LEU A 140 -13.89 -17.87 9.90
N ASN A 141 -14.53 -18.41 8.87
CA ASN A 141 -15.83 -17.91 8.40
C ASN A 141 -16.92 -17.95 9.49
N LEU A 142 -16.76 -18.81 10.50
CA LEU A 142 -17.60 -18.81 11.72
C LEU A 142 -17.26 -17.65 12.67
N ILE A 143 -16.03 -17.13 12.60
CA ILE A 143 -15.48 -16.09 13.50
C ILE A 143 -15.69 -14.67 12.93
N LEU A 144 -16.04 -14.54 11.64
CA LEU A 144 -16.33 -13.26 10.97
C LEU A 144 -17.46 -12.44 11.64
N LYS A 145 -18.24 -13.04 12.51
CA LYS A 145 -19.26 -12.36 13.33
C LYS A 145 -18.67 -11.55 14.49
N LEU A 146 -17.38 -11.76 14.82
CA LEU A 146 -16.69 -11.01 15.88
C LEU A 146 -16.25 -9.63 15.40
N PRO A 147 -16.08 -8.65 16.30
CA PRO A 147 -15.57 -7.31 15.98
C PRO A 147 -14.06 -7.35 15.69
N LEU A 148 -13.68 -7.98 14.58
CA LEU A 148 -12.29 -8.04 14.11
C LEU A 148 -11.88 -6.73 13.45
N LYS A 149 -10.59 -6.37 13.57
CA LYS A 149 -9.98 -5.30 12.74
C LYS A 149 -10.22 -5.57 11.26
N LYS A 150 -10.35 -4.50 10.45
CA LYS A 150 -10.62 -4.61 9.01
C LYS A 150 -9.58 -5.46 8.28
N CYS A 151 -8.29 -5.30 8.61
CA CYS A 151 -7.22 -6.10 8.00
C CYS A 151 -7.45 -7.61 8.11
N TYR A 152 -7.97 -8.12 9.23
CA TYR A 152 -8.28 -9.55 9.37
C TYR A 152 -9.49 -9.97 8.53
N LYS A 153 -10.53 -9.11 8.46
CA LYS A 153 -11.71 -9.38 7.62
C LYS A 153 -11.33 -9.49 6.15
N PHE A 154 -10.52 -8.55 5.67
CA PHE A 154 -10.02 -8.56 4.28
C PHE A 154 -9.12 -9.76 4.01
N ALA A 155 -8.21 -10.12 4.92
CA ALA A 155 -7.34 -11.29 4.76
C ALA A 155 -8.14 -12.59 4.59
N ILE A 156 -9.28 -12.71 5.28
CA ILE A 156 -10.16 -13.88 5.17
C ILE A 156 -10.97 -13.87 3.87
N SER A 157 -11.41 -12.70 3.40
CA SER A 157 -12.26 -12.57 2.21
C SER A 157 -11.49 -12.58 0.88
N THR A 158 -10.20 -12.20 0.88
CA THR A 158 -9.39 -12.17 -0.34
C THR A 158 -9.12 -13.57 -0.89
N ASP A 159 -9.11 -13.69 -2.22
CA ASP A 159 -8.78 -14.93 -2.90
C ASP A 159 -7.31 -15.33 -2.64
N LEU A 160 -7.10 -16.58 -2.26
CA LEU A 160 -5.76 -17.11 -1.97
C LEU A 160 -4.85 -17.15 -3.19
N SER A 161 -5.40 -17.30 -4.39
CA SER A 161 -4.60 -17.30 -5.63
C SER A 161 -3.87 -15.97 -5.79
N ILE A 162 -4.56 -14.87 -5.56
CA ILE A 162 -3.99 -13.51 -5.63
C ILE A 162 -2.89 -13.31 -4.58
N ILE A 163 -3.13 -13.72 -3.34
CA ILE A 163 -2.12 -13.63 -2.28
C ILE A 163 -0.86 -14.43 -2.65
N ARG A 164 -1.06 -15.65 -3.17
CA ARG A 164 0.04 -16.51 -3.61
C ARG A 164 0.84 -15.90 -4.77
N ASP A 165 0.17 -15.27 -5.72
CA ASP A 165 0.81 -14.63 -6.87
C ASP A 165 1.65 -13.43 -6.46
N ILE A 166 1.10 -12.54 -5.61
CA ILE A 166 1.85 -11.41 -5.04
C ILE A 166 3.09 -11.92 -4.28
N LEU A 167 2.94 -12.95 -3.44
CA LEU A 167 4.06 -13.52 -2.70
C LEU A 167 5.08 -14.20 -3.60
N ARG A 168 4.65 -14.85 -4.70
CA ARG A 168 5.55 -15.45 -5.69
C ARG A 168 6.38 -14.39 -6.40
N ASP A 169 5.76 -13.29 -6.79
CA ASP A 169 6.45 -12.19 -7.45
C ASP A 169 7.35 -11.41 -6.48
N SER A 170 7.01 -11.39 -5.18
CA SER A 170 7.75 -10.65 -4.14
C SER A 170 9.22 -11.08 -3.97
N PHE A 171 9.61 -12.27 -4.46
CA PHE A 171 11.03 -12.68 -4.50
C PHE A 171 11.90 -11.78 -5.37
N LYS A 172 11.28 -11.09 -6.34
CA LYS A 172 11.97 -10.18 -7.25
C LYS A 172 12.14 -8.78 -6.66
N TRP A 173 11.47 -8.49 -5.52
CA TRP A 173 11.50 -7.17 -4.90
C TRP A 173 12.65 -7.09 -3.90
N ASP A 174 13.72 -6.51 -4.30
CA ASP A 174 14.85 -6.21 -3.43
C ASP A 174 15.27 -4.75 -3.59
N LEU A 175 14.48 -3.86 -3.00
CA LEU A 175 14.72 -2.42 -3.02
C LEU A 175 15.99 -2.01 -2.25
N LEU A 176 16.57 -2.92 -1.45
CA LEU A 176 17.83 -2.66 -0.75
C LEU A 176 19.06 -2.98 -1.60
N SER A 177 18.92 -3.86 -2.61
CA SER A 177 19.99 -4.18 -3.56
C SER A 177 19.84 -3.38 -4.86
N GLN A 178 18.62 -3.03 -5.21
CA GLN A 178 18.27 -2.24 -6.40
C GLN A 178 17.45 -1.04 -5.92
N VAL A 179 18.15 -0.02 -5.40
CA VAL A 179 17.51 1.18 -4.89
C VAL A 179 16.79 1.88 -6.04
N PRO A 180 15.48 2.11 -5.93
CA PRO A 180 14.70 2.71 -7.00
C PRO A 180 15.11 4.17 -7.25
N LYS A 181 15.10 4.59 -8.50
CA LYS A 181 15.32 5.98 -8.88
C LYS A 181 14.03 6.78 -8.70
N ILE A 182 13.88 7.39 -7.53
CA ILE A 182 12.73 8.21 -7.17
C ILE A 182 13.16 9.66 -7.06
N TYR A 183 12.50 10.52 -7.80
CA TYR A 183 12.84 11.95 -7.86
C TYR A 183 12.00 12.80 -6.90
N CYS A 184 10.76 12.39 -6.61
CA CYS A 184 9.90 13.10 -5.66
C CYS A 184 10.28 12.82 -4.20
N PRO A 185 9.86 13.70 -3.24
CA PRO A 185 10.04 13.44 -1.82
C PRO A 185 9.37 12.15 -1.36
N VAL A 186 10.09 11.36 -0.53
CA VAL A 186 9.64 10.08 0.01
C VAL A 186 9.54 10.13 1.53
N TYR A 187 8.37 9.81 2.05
CA TYR A 187 8.09 9.75 3.48
C TYR A 187 7.80 8.31 3.87
N LEU A 188 8.80 7.69 4.49
CA LEU A 188 8.72 6.30 4.95
C LEU A 188 8.10 6.24 6.35
N SER A 189 7.23 5.27 6.60
CA SER A 189 6.75 5.01 7.96
C SER A 189 6.65 3.52 8.25
N VAL A 190 6.81 3.16 9.54
CA VAL A 190 6.77 1.77 9.97
C VAL A 190 6.36 1.67 11.44
N GLY A 191 5.63 0.62 11.79
CA GLY A 191 5.36 0.28 13.19
C GLY A 191 6.60 -0.29 13.88
N ARG A 192 6.77 0.01 15.17
CA ARG A 192 7.88 -0.55 15.98
C ARG A 192 7.85 -2.07 16.02
N PHE A 193 6.66 -2.65 16.01
CA PHE A 193 6.41 -4.09 16.10
C PHE A 193 6.08 -4.72 14.75
N ASP A 194 6.42 -4.04 13.65
CA ASP A 194 6.23 -4.58 12.30
C ASP A 194 7.23 -5.72 12.04
N TYR A 195 6.69 -6.90 11.81
CA TYR A 195 7.47 -8.12 11.53
C TYR A 195 7.59 -8.44 10.04
N VAL A 196 6.89 -7.67 9.17
CA VAL A 196 6.96 -7.79 7.70
C VAL A 196 7.92 -6.75 7.14
N ALA A 197 7.65 -5.47 7.39
CA ALA A 197 8.52 -4.36 7.03
C ALA A 197 9.39 -3.99 8.23
N LEU A 198 10.51 -4.70 8.43
CA LEU A 198 11.36 -4.47 9.57
C LEU A 198 11.89 -3.02 9.61
N LYS A 199 11.81 -2.38 10.78
CA LYS A 199 12.35 -1.03 11.00
C LYS A 199 13.78 -0.85 10.51
N SER A 200 14.63 -1.87 10.65
CA SER A 200 16.02 -1.86 10.14
C SER A 200 16.09 -1.74 8.62
N MET A 201 15.18 -2.38 7.89
CA MET A 201 15.11 -2.29 6.42
C MET A 201 14.66 -0.90 5.97
N VAL A 202 13.62 -0.35 6.63
CA VAL A 202 13.14 1.02 6.34
C VAL A 202 14.24 2.05 6.60
N LYS A 203 14.96 1.91 7.74
CA LYS A 203 16.10 2.78 8.07
C LYS A 203 17.23 2.65 7.05
N LYS A 204 17.52 1.44 6.55
CA LYS A 204 18.53 1.23 5.51
C LYS A 204 18.11 1.90 4.20
N LEU A 205 16.86 1.68 3.75
CA LEU A 205 16.35 2.29 2.53
C LEU A 205 16.35 3.83 2.62
N HIS A 206 15.97 4.39 3.78
CA HIS A 206 16.06 5.84 4.00
C HIS A 206 17.46 6.41 3.77
N LYS A 207 18.51 5.68 4.16
CA LYS A 207 19.90 6.12 3.95
C LYS A 207 20.30 6.16 2.47
N GLU A 208 19.69 5.32 1.65
CA GLU A 208 19.96 5.22 0.22
C GLU A 208 19.07 6.15 -0.63
N LEU A 209 17.99 6.69 -0.06
CA LEU A 209 17.08 7.61 -0.75
C LEU A 209 17.35 9.06 -0.28
N PRO A 210 18.00 9.91 -1.10
CA PRO A 210 18.46 11.24 -0.66
C PRO A 210 17.33 12.18 -0.23
N ASN A 211 16.18 12.12 -0.89
CA ASN A 211 15.00 12.96 -0.59
C ASN A 211 13.98 12.24 0.27
N SER A 212 14.43 11.52 1.29
CA SER A 212 13.51 10.76 2.14
C SER A 212 13.59 11.20 3.61
N SER A 213 12.49 10.95 4.32
CA SER A 213 12.44 10.95 5.78
C SER A 213 11.75 9.70 6.28
N TYR A 214 11.90 9.34 7.56
CA TYR A 214 11.18 8.20 8.10
C TYR A 214 10.61 8.46 9.49
N LYS A 215 9.47 7.85 9.77
CA LYS A 215 8.75 7.87 11.05
C LYS A 215 8.59 6.47 11.58
N VAL A 216 8.82 6.25 12.87
CA VAL A 216 8.47 5.01 13.57
C VAL A 216 7.28 5.28 14.48
N PHE A 217 6.23 4.48 14.36
CA PHE A 217 5.08 4.48 15.26
C PHE A 217 5.32 3.49 16.39
N ASN A 218 5.53 4.00 17.62
CA ASN A 218 5.99 3.17 18.75
C ASN A 218 4.99 2.11 19.18
N TRP A 219 3.69 2.34 18.99
CA TRP A 219 2.61 1.44 19.43
C TRP A 219 1.88 0.78 18.27
N ALA A 220 2.55 0.67 17.11
CA ALA A 220 1.99 0.07 15.92
C ALA A 220 2.75 -1.18 15.47
N SER A 221 2.02 -2.06 14.81
CA SER A 221 2.50 -3.22 14.07
C SER A 221 2.52 -2.90 12.56
N HIS A 222 2.20 -3.86 11.71
CA HIS A 222 2.20 -3.69 10.24
C HIS A 222 1.13 -2.71 9.73
N ASN A 223 -0.01 -2.59 10.42
CA ASN A 223 -1.13 -1.74 10.00
C ASN A 223 -1.18 -0.43 10.83
N CYS A 224 -0.17 0.41 10.73
CA CYS A 224 -0.05 1.65 11.50
C CYS A 224 -1.32 2.53 11.46
N MET A 225 -2.01 2.58 10.31
CA MET A 225 -3.21 3.38 10.10
C MET A 225 -4.42 2.88 10.92
N GLU A 226 -4.44 1.59 11.30
CA GLU A 226 -5.46 0.99 12.17
C GLU A 226 -5.02 0.93 13.64
N ASP A 227 -3.72 0.73 13.89
CA ASP A 227 -3.19 0.55 15.25
C ASP A 227 -3.14 1.87 16.02
N VAL A 228 -2.71 2.95 15.37
CA VAL A 228 -2.55 4.29 15.96
C VAL A 228 -3.13 5.37 15.05
N PRO A 229 -4.43 5.34 14.72
CA PRO A 229 -5.04 6.18 13.69
C PRO A 229 -4.85 7.69 13.95
N ALA A 230 -4.92 8.12 15.19
CA ALA A 230 -4.74 9.55 15.52
C ALA A 230 -3.30 10.03 15.26
N GLU A 231 -2.28 9.26 15.68
CA GLU A 231 -0.88 9.60 15.43
C GLU A 231 -0.55 9.49 13.93
N PHE A 232 -1.07 8.46 13.27
CA PHE A 232 -0.91 8.27 11.82
C PHE A 232 -1.52 9.45 11.04
N ASN A 233 -2.74 9.84 11.35
CA ASN A 233 -3.44 10.96 10.72
C ASN A 233 -2.69 12.28 10.92
N LYS A 234 -2.15 12.54 12.14
CA LYS A 234 -1.32 13.71 12.41
C LYS A 234 -0.05 13.73 11.54
N TRP A 235 0.60 12.58 11.38
CA TRP A 235 1.76 12.43 10.50
C TRP A 235 1.38 12.70 9.03
N VAL A 236 0.30 12.11 8.51
CA VAL A 236 -0.17 12.35 7.14
C VAL A 236 -0.40 13.85 6.91
N LEU A 237 -1.14 14.53 7.81
CA LEU A 237 -1.39 15.96 7.69
C LEU A 237 -0.11 16.78 7.73
N SER A 238 0.86 16.44 8.60
CA SER A 238 2.14 17.15 8.66
C SER A 238 2.94 17.03 7.38
N VAL A 239 2.89 15.88 6.71
CA VAL A 239 3.55 15.66 5.42
C VAL A 239 2.82 16.42 4.30
N LEU A 240 1.48 16.40 4.29
CA LEU A 240 0.68 17.09 3.27
C LEU A 240 0.80 18.62 3.35
N ALA A 241 1.07 19.16 4.53
CA ALA A 241 1.29 20.59 4.74
C ALA A 241 2.65 21.10 4.19
N LEU A 242 3.60 20.21 3.88
CA LEU A 242 4.87 20.61 3.27
C LEU A 242 4.65 21.06 1.82
N PRO A 243 5.42 22.06 1.33
CA PRO A 243 5.31 22.52 -0.05
C PRO A 243 5.56 21.36 -1.03
N MET A 244 4.82 21.35 -2.14
CA MET A 244 5.09 20.43 -3.24
C MET A 244 6.36 20.93 -3.97
N ILE A 245 7.36 20.08 -4.03
CA ILE A 245 8.56 20.35 -4.82
C ILE A 245 8.24 19.91 -6.23
N HIS A 246 7.99 20.84 -7.14
CA HIS A 246 7.93 20.56 -8.56
C HIS A 246 9.38 20.38 -9.05
N LEU A 247 9.67 19.19 -9.58
CA LEU A 247 10.91 18.98 -10.32
C LEU A 247 10.81 19.80 -11.62
N SER A 248 11.60 20.84 -11.69
CA SER A 248 11.79 21.66 -12.91
C SER A 248 12.63 20.88 -13.92
#